data_ae88d82f46c469c42f4aac01ec3929df
#
_entry.id   ae88d82f46c469c42f4aac01ec3929df
#
_cell.length_a   1.000
_cell.length_b   1.000
_cell.length_c   1.000
_cell.angle_alpha   90.00
_cell.angle_beta   90.00
_cell.angle_gamma   90.00
#
_symmetry.space_group_name_H-M   'P 1'
#
loop_
_entity.id
_entity.type
_entity.pdbx_description
1 polymer ?
#
loop_
_entity_poly.entity_id
_entity_poly.type
_entity_poly.pdbx_seq_one_letter_code
_entity_poly.pdbx_strand_id
1 'polypeptide(L)'
;MSKLQDLRAELSTLKAELTRIESEGRVLTDCWIAQAKPGGSKKKKYPRLKSRKSMFDGKKTEYLSIHSSAVAEAEAALARGKAVKKLNKRIQTLSEQINQLQDKSSKSPKSPSRKKASQLYTPPEMIDLVRKVMGEIDLDPASDDIGQQWVEAKNYYTPALDGLSHPWFSRVWLHPPADGKTAKWTSKLLDEYESGRVTEAVLLVRPSAGSKWFQKLTRLFSVCFPDQRLKFFDEQGIPQPQPKHGNAIFYLGQNFQQFGQVFGTIGSVSSPVKNQLV
;
A
#
# COMPACT_ATOMS: atom_id res chain seq x y z
N MET A 1 20.08 -6.53 -29.85
CA MET A 1 19.15 -5.82 -28.92
C MET A 1 19.95 -5.31 -27.74
N SER A 2 19.62 -4.15 -27.14
CA SER A 2 20.40 -3.65 -26.01
C SER A 2 20.05 -4.44 -24.74
N LYS A 3 21.06 -4.71 -23.89
CA LYS A 3 20.87 -5.39 -22.58
C LYS A 3 19.71 -4.79 -21.77
N LEU A 4 19.42 -3.51 -21.93
CA LEU A 4 18.31 -2.82 -21.27
C LEU A 4 16.94 -3.25 -21.84
N GLN A 5 16.86 -3.50 -23.14
CA GLN A 5 15.63 -4.00 -23.79
C GLN A 5 15.31 -5.41 -23.35
N ASP A 6 16.33 -6.28 -23.25
CA ASP A 6 16.17 -7.68 -22.81
C ASP A 6 15.68 -7.74 -21.34
N LEU A 7 16.26 -6.94 -20.45
CA LEU A 7 15.82 -6.87 -19.05
C LEU A 7 14.39 -6.33 -18.90
N ARG A 8 13.99 -5.36 -19.73
CA ARG A 8 12.61 -4.85 -19.74
C ARG A 8 11.61 -5.89 -20.25
N ALA A 9 11.99 -6.66 -21.27
CA ALA A 9 11.16 -7.75 -21.78
C ALA A 9 10.99 -8.85 -20.73
N GLU A 10 12.08 -9.27 -20.04
CA GLU A 10 12.02 -10.22 -18.93
C GLU A 10 11.13 -9.69 -17.80
N LEU A 11 11.28 -8.43 -17.42
CA LEU A 11 10.44 -7.80 -16.38
C LEU A 11 8.95 -7.82 -16.75
N SER A 12 8.62 -7.51 -18.01
CA SER A 12 7.24 -7.54 -18.51
C SER A 12 6.64 -8.95 -18.43
N THR A 13 7.41 -9.97 -18.82
CA THR A 13 7.00 -11.38 -18.77
C THR A 13 6.71 -11.83 -17.34
N LEU A 14 7.60 -11.49 -16.39
CA LEU A 14 7.42 -11.86 -14.98
C LEU A 14 6.22 -11.14 -14.34
N LYS A 15 5.95 -9.90 -14.72
CA LYS A 15 4.74 -9.17 -14.28
C LYS A 15 3.46 -9.82 -14.80
N ALA A 16 3.45 -10.24 -16.07
CA ALA A 16 2.31 -10.95 -16.66
C ALA A 16 2.07 -12.31 -15.97
N GLU A 17 3.15 -13.04 -15.66
CA GLU A 17 3.08 -14.31 -14.92
C GLU A 17 2.55 -14.11 -13.50
N LEU A 18 2.98 -13.03 -12.81
CA LEU A 18 2.48 -12.66 -11.49
C LEU A 18 0.97 -12.43 -11.53
N THR A 19 0.49 -11.59 -12.45
CA THR A 19 -0.95 -11.32 -12.64
C THR A 19 -1.73 -12.60 -12.93
N ARG A 20 -1.19 -13.50 -13.75
CA ARG A 20 -1.81 -14.81 -14.04
C ARG A 20 -1.99 -15.64 -12.76
N ILE A 21 -0.93 -15.80 -11.97
CA ILE A 21 -0.97 -16.59 -10.73
C ILE A 21 -1.97 -15.98 -9.72
N GLU A 22 -2.03 -14.66 -9.62
CA GLU A 22 -2.97 -13.97 -8.74
C GLU A 22 -4.41 -14.13 -9.20
N SER A 23 -4.67 -14.25 -10.51
CA SER A 23 -6.01 -14.50 -11.06
C SER A 23 -6.49 -15.94 -10.90
N GLU A 24 -5.59 -16.90 -10.67
CA GLU A 24 -5.92 -18.33 -10.51
C GLU A 24 -6.61 -18.65 -9.18
N GLY A 25 -6.66 -17.72 -8.24
CA GLY A 25 -7.34 -17.87 -6.96
C GLY A 25 -6.57 -17.37 -5.76
N ARG A 26 -6.99 -17.77 -4.56
CA ARG A 26 -6.42 -17.31 -3.29
C ARG A 26 -4.91 -17.51 -3.23
N VAL A 27 -4.19 -16.46 -2.83
CA VAL A 27 -2.73 -16.46 -2.62
C VAL A 27 -2.46 -16.38 -1.12
N LEU A 28 -1.72 -17.33 -0.56
CA LEU A 28 -1.39 -17.38 0.87
C LEU A 28 0.13 -17.32 1.06
N THR A 29 0.60 -16.23 1.65
CA THR A 29 2.01 -16.06 2.05
C THR A 29 2.13 -16.19 3.58
N ASP A 30 3.29 -16.66 4.05
CA ASP A 30 3.61 -16.76 5.49
C ASP A 30 2.63 -17.61 6.32
N CYS A 31 1.98 -18.57 5.65
CA CYS A 31 1.07 -19.54 6.21
C CYS A 31 1.57 -20.98 6.01
N TRP A 32 1.02 -21.91 6.78
CA TRP A 32 1.28 -23.34 6.63
C TRP A 32 0.09 -24.16 7.09
N ILE A 33 -0.01 -25.39 6.57
CA ILE A 33 -1.00 -26.36 7.01
C ILE A 33 -0.47 -27.08 8.26
N ALA A 34 -1.25 -27.09 9.31
CA ALA A 34 -0.98 -27.79 10.56
C ALA A 34 -2.11 -28.76 10.89
N GLN A 35 -1.77 -29.87 11.55
CA GLN A 35 -2.76 -30.83 12.06
C GLN A 35 -3.14 -30.47 13.49
N ALA A 36 -4.45 -30.33 13.77
CA ALA A 36 -4.98 -30.12 15.10
C ALA A 36 -5.55 -31.41 15.67
N LYS A 37 -5.28 -31.66 16.94
CA LYS A 37 -5.97 -32.68 17.71
C LYS A 37 -7.06 -31.99 18.54
N PRO A 38 -8.35 -32.28 18.38
CA PRO A 38 -9.37 -31.78 19.31
C PRO A 38 -9.14 -32.39 20.69
N GLY A 39 -9.44 -31.62 21.74
CA GLY A 39 -9.16 -31.98 23.11
C GLY A 39 -9.61 -33.40 23.47
N GLY A 40 -8.68 -34.23 23.93
CA GLY A 40 -8.92 -35.58 24.46
C GLY A 40 -9.05 -36.73 23.45
N SER A 41 -9.24 -36.49 22.18
CA SER A 41 -9.37 -37.54 21.16
C SER A 41 -8.03 -37.93 20.53
N LYS A 42 -7.58 -39.18 20.73
CA LYS A 42 -6.37 -39.71 20.12
C LYS A 42 -6.54 -40.07 18.61
N LYS A 43 -7.76 -40.07 18.08
CA LYS A 43 -8.05 -40.72 16.77
C LYS A 43 -8.31 -39.81 15.57
N LYS A 44 -8.64 -38.52 15.70
CA LYS A 44 -8.91 -37.66 14.55
C LYS A 44 -8.03 -36.40 14.56
N LYS A 45 -7.32 -36.17 13.47
CA LYS A 45 -6.56 -34.94 13.20
C LYS A 45 -7.33 -34.12 12.18
N TYR A 46 -7.45 -32.81 12.42
CA TYR A 46 -8.11 -31.87 11.51
C TYR A 46 -7.10 -30.91 10.90
N PRO A 47 -7.09 -30.74 9.58
CA PRO A 47 -6.22 -29.79 8.92
C PRO A 47 -6.68 -28.36 9.23
N ARG A 48 -5.72 -27.47 9.42
CA ARG A 48 -5.95 -26.04 9.60
C ARG A 48 -4.81 -25.23 9.00
N LEU A 49 -5.13 -24.09 8.40
CA LEU A 49 -4.15 -23.08 8.05
C LEU A 49 -3.72 -22.33 9.33
N LYS A 50 -2.44 -22.09 9.44
CA LYS A 50 -1.84 -21.26 10.48
C LYS A 50 -1.02 -20.15 9.87
N SER A 51 -1.03 -18.99 10.51
CA SER A 51 -0.15 -17.87 10.19
C SER A 51 0.49 -17.31 11.46
N ARG A 52 1.65 -16.65 11.29
CA ARG A 52 2.28 -15.88 12.37
C ARG A 52 1.51 -14.61 12.68
N LYS A 53 0.88 -14.01 11.67
CA LYS A 53 0.05 -12.81 11.77
C LYS A 53 -1.44 -13.16 11.74
N SER A 54 -2.29 -12.26 12.21
CA SER A 54 -3.76 -12.41 12.10
C SER A 54 -4.18 -12.17 10.65
N MET A 55 -4.43 -13.25 9.90
CA MET A 55 -4.74 -13.21 8.45
C MET A 55 -6.13 -13.73 8.10
N PHE A 56 -6.77 -14.48 9.00
CA PHE A 56 -8.04 -15.16 8.77
C PHE A 56 -9.13 -14.48 9.58
N ASP A 57 -9.73 -13.42 9.07
CA ASP A 57 -10.73 -12.58 9.76
C ASP A 57 -10.27 -12.19 11.17
N GLY A 58 -9.06 -11.62 11.26
CA GLY A 58 -8.45 -11.23 12.53
C GLY A 58 -7.87 -12.38 13.35
N LYS A 59 -7.92 -13.63 12.88
CA LYS A 59 -7.42 -14.83 13.56
C LYS A 59 -6.11 -15.32 12.93
N LYS A 60 -5.31 -16.03 13.73
CA LYS A 60 -4.07 -16.69 13.28
C LYS A 60 -4.31 -18.12 12.75
N THR A 61 -5.56 -18.57 12.73
CA THR A 61 -5.90 -19.95 12.39
C THR A 61 -7.23 -19.97 11.63
N GLU A 62 -7.26 -20.65 10.52
CA GLU A 62 -8.45 -21.00 9.74
C GLU A 62 -8.59 -22.53 9.72
N TYR A 63 -9.78 -23.04 10.10
CA TYR A 63 -10.05 -24.46 10.07
C TYR A 63 -10.48 -24.87 8.65
N LEU A 64 -9.82 -25.91 8.12
CA LEU A 64 -10.16 -26.44 6.82
C LEU A 64 -11.20 -27.58 6.97
N SER A 65 -12.11 -27.66 6.03
CA SER A 65 -13.00 -28.81 5.95
C SER A 65 -12.18 -30.10 5.76
N ILE A 66 -12.68 -31.22 6.31
CA ILE A 66 -12.05 -32.56 6.14
C ILE A 66 -12.18 -33.06 4.71
N HIS A 67 -12.97 -32.42 3.86
CA HIS A 67 -13.07 -32.76 2.46
C HIS A 67 -11.73 -32.50 1.77
N SER A 68 -11.28 -33.45 0.97
CA SER A 68 -9.99 -33.40 0.27
C SER A 68 -9.82 -32.16 -0.62
N SER A 69 -10.93 -31.61 -1.14
CA SER A 69 -10.94 -30.41 -1.97
C SER A 69 -10.47 -29.15 -1.21
N ALA A 70 -10.88 -28.96 0.05
CA ALA A 70 -10.50 -27.77 0.82
C ALA A 70 -9.00 -27.78 1.20
N VAL A 71 -8.45 -28.97 1.46
CA VAL A 71 -7.02 -29.11 1.73
C VAL A 71 -6.21 -28.89 0.46
N ALA A 72 -6.64 -29.47 -0.66
CA ALA A 72 -5.97 -29.30 -1.97
C ALA A 72 -5.99 -27.82 -2.41
N GLU A 73 -7.10 -27.12 -2.19
CA GLU A 73 -7.18 -25.69 -2.49
C GLU A 73 -6.25 -24.85 -1.59
N ALA A 74 -6.16 -25.17 -0.31
CA ALA A 74 -5.24 -24.52 0.61
C ALA A 74 -3.77 -24.78 0.23
N GLU A 75 -3.42 -26.01 -0.20
CA GLU A 75 -2.10 -26.33 -0.72
C GLU A 75 -1.77 -25.56 -2.01
N ALA A 76 -2.73 -25.47 -2.93
CA ALA A 76 -2.60 -24.69 -4.15
C ALA A 76 -2.42 -23.19 -3.84
N ALA A 77 -3.17 -22.63 -2.88
CA ALA A 77 -3.03 -21.25 -2.44
C ALA A 77 -1.66 -20.96 -1.79
N LEU A 78 -1.11 -21.90 -1.03
CA LEU A 78 0.24 -21.81 -0.46
C LEU A 78 1.33 -21.94 -1.55
N ALA A 79 1.11 -22.79 -2.55
CA ALA A 79 2.02 -22.93 -3.69
C ALA A 79 2.05 -21.63 -4.51
N ARG A 80 0.88 -21.03 -4.80
CA ARG A 80 0.77 -19.70 -5.42
C ARG A 80 1.48 -18.64 -4.60
N GLY A 81 1.31 -18.64 -3.27
CA GLY A 81 2.00 -17.70 -2.38
C GLY A 81 3.53 -17.80 -2.44
N LYS A 82 4.08 -19.03 -2.54
CA LYS A 82 5.53 -19.24 -2.73
C LYS A 82 5.99 -18.73 -4.10
N ALA A 83 5.23 -19.00 -5.15
CA ALA A 83 5.53 -18.55 -6.51
C ALA A 83 5.51 -17.00 -6.59
N VAL A 84 4.48 -16.36 -6.07
CA VAL A 84 4.35 -14.90 -5.99
C VAL A 84 5.54 -14.29 -5.24
N LYS A 85 5.94 -14.86 -4.10
CA LYS A 85 7.10 -14.37 -3.33
C LYS A 85 8.42 -14.48 -4.12
N LYS A 86 8.60 -15.57 -4.88
CA LYS A 86 9.77 -15.76 -5.73
C LYS A 86 9.78 -14.78 -6.92
N LEU A 87 8.63 -14.60 -7.58
CA LEU A 87 8.48 -13.67 -8.71
C LEU A 87 8.73 -12.23 -8.26
N ASN A 88 8.15 -11.79 -7.15
CA ASN A 88 8.36 -10.45 -6.61
C ASN A 88 9.82 -10.17 -6.32
N LYS A 89 10.55 -11.12 -5.72
CA LYS A 89 11.98 -11.00 -5.49
C LYS A 89 12.76 -10.84 -6.81
N ARG A 90 12.41 -11.60 -7.85
CA ARG A 90 13.07 -11.50 -9.18
C ARG A 90 12.75 -10.18 -9.87
N ILE A 91 11.48 -9.75 -9.84
CA ILE A 91 11.01 -8.47 -10.36
C ILE A 91 11.78 -7.32 -9.70
N GLN A 92 11.95 -7.34 -8.39
CA GLN A 92 12.72 -6.35 -7.65
C GLN A 92 14.18 -6.29 -8.14
N THR A 93 14.85 -7.44 -8.22
CA THR A 93 16.24 -7.52 -8.68
C THR A 93 16.41 -6.97 -10.11
N LEU A 94 15.50 -7.32 -11.02
CA LEU A 94 15.53 -6.82 -12.40
C LEU A 94 15.28 -5.32 -12.47
N SER A 95 14.35 -4.81 -11.69
CA SER A 95 14.07 -3.38 -11.62
C SER A 95 15.28 -2.57 -11.15
N GLU A 96 16.00 -3.08 -10.15
CA GLU A 96 17.25 -2.48 -9.65
C GLU A 96 18.34 -2.49 -10.75
N GLN A 97 18.49 -3.59 -11.48
CA GLN A 97 19.45 -3.70 -12.59
C GLN A 97 19.12 -2.72 -13.74
N ILE A 98 17.86 -2.59 -14.09
CA ILE A 98 17.38 -1.63 -15.11
C ILE A 98 17.72 -0.21 -14.68
N ASN A 99 17.43 0.16 -13.43
CA ASN A 99 17.74 1.49 -12.88
C ASN A 99 19.24 1.77 -12.90
N GLN A 100 20.08 0.82 -12.50
CA GLN A 100 21.55 0.97 -12.55
C GLN A 100 22.09 1.16 -13.97
N LEU A 101 21.51 0.49 -14.97
CA LEU A 101 21.93 0.65 -16.37
C LEU A 101 21.48 1.98 -16.96
N GLN A 102 20.31 2.49 -16.57
CA GLN A 102 19.81 3.81 -16.96
C GLN A 102 20.67 4.94 -16.38
N ASP A 103 21.09 4.83 -15.11
CA ASP A 103 21.98 5.79 -14.48
C ASP A 103 23.37 5.84 -15.14
N LYS A 104 23.83 4.74 -15.71
CA LYS A 104 25.11 4.69 -16.45
C LYS A 104 25.04 5.30 -17.84
N SER A 105 23.86 5.34 -18.48
CA SER A 105 23.67 5.88 -19.82
C SER A 105 23.42 7.40 -19.87
N SER A 106 23.11 8.02 -18.72
CA SER A 106 22.84 9.45 -18.59
C SER A 106 24.05 10.23 -18.03
N LYS A 107 25.23 10.10 -18.64
CA LYS A 107 26.40 10.93 -18.30
C LYS A 107 26.31 12.30 -18.95
N SER A 108 25.63 13.23 -18.31
CA SER A 108 25.90 14.66 -18.35
C SER A 108 26.55 15.06 -17.01
N PRO A 109 27.45 16.08 -16.92
CA PRO A 109 28.25 16.34 -15.72
C PRO A 109 27.34 16.69 -14.54
N LYS A 110 27.38 15.84 -13.53
CA LYS A 110 26.54 15.95 -12.32
C LYS A 110 27.01 17.12 -11.46
N SER A 111 26.08 18.01 -11.14
CA SER A 111 26.12 18.76 -9.89
C SER A 111 26.17 17.75 -8.71
N PRO A 112 26.71 18.13 -7.51
CA PRO A 112 27.03 17.17 -6.44
C PRO A 112 25.82 16.31 -6.07
N SER A 113 26.04 15.01 -6.02
CA SER A 113 25.06 13.96 -5.77
C SER A 113 24.10 14.32 -4.63
N ARG A 114 22.82 14.56 -4.92
CA ARG A 114 21.78 14.43 -3.92
C ARG A 114 21.88 13.00 -3.37
N LYS A 115 22.21 12.89 -2.08
CA LYS A 115 22.07 11.65 -1.33
C LYS A 115 20.69 11.08 -1.69
N LYS A 116 20.62 9.78 -2.06
CA LYS A 116 19.38 9.06 -2.26
C LYS A 116 18.48 9.43 -1.08
N ALA A 117 17.38 10.12 -1.33
CA ALA A 117 16.51 10.55 -0.25
C ALA A 117 16.11 9.27 0.49
N SER A 118 16.46 9.17 1.77
CA SER A 118 16.01 8.05 2.62
C SER A 118 14.49 8.01 2.52
N GLN A 119 13.95 6.83 2.27
CA GLN A 119 12.50 6.63 2.27
C GLN A 119 11.99 6.99 3.65
N LEU A 120 10.94 7.80 3.70
CA LEU A 120 10.35 8.25 4.94
C LEU A 120 9.00 7.57 5.12
N TYR A 121 8.78 7.03 6.30
CA TYR A 121 7.56 6.31 6.65
C TYR A 121 6.66 7.15 7.53
N THR A 122 5.37 7.07 7.25
CA THR A 122 4.33 7.75 8.03
C THR A 122 4.28 7.17 9.45
N PRO A 123 4.18 8.00 10.49
CA PRO A 123 4.13 7.53 11.87
C PRO A 123 2.91 6.62 12.12
N PRO A 124 3.05 5.54 12.93
CA PRO A 124 1.97 4.61 13.24
C PRO A 124 0.71 5.29 13.79
N GLU A 125 0.87 6.32 14.61
CA GLU A 125 -0.23 7.09 15.20
C GLU A 125 -1.11 7.77 14.13
N MET A 126 -0.51 8.16 13.01
CA MET A 126 -1.25 8.70 11.87
C MET A 126 -2.07 7.61 11.17
N ILE A 127 -1.51 6.43 11.01
CA ILE A 127 -2.19 5.27 10.42
C ILE A 127 -3.36 4.82 11.32
N ASP A 128 -3.21 4.92 12.63
CA ASP A 128 -4.30 4.66 13.57
C ASP A 128 -5.47 5.65 13.41
N LEU A 129 -5.19 6.93 13.15
CA LEU A 129 -6.24 7.91 12.81
C LEU A 129 -6.92 7.57 11.48
N VAL A 130 -6.15 7.14 10.48
CA VAL A 130 -6.71 6.68 9.19
C VAL A 130 -7.67 5.50 9.41
N ARG A 131 -7.30 4.51 10.22
CA ARG A 131 -8.15 3.37 10.54
C ARG A 131 -9.39 3.76 11.35
N LYS A 132 -9.29 4.76 12.23
CA LYS A 132 -10.46 5.28 12.96
C LYS A 132 -11.51 5.88 12.03
N VAL A 133 -11.11 6.40 10.88
CA VAL A 133 -12.03 6.94 9.87
C VAL A 133 -12.54 5.86 8.93
N MET A 134 -11.64 5.06 8.32
CA MET A 134 -11.97 4.10 7.28
C MET A 134 -12.25 2.67 7.80
N GLY A 135 -11.99 2.39 9.08
CA GLY A 135 -12.04 1.04 9.66
C GLY A 135 -10.81 0.22 9.29
N GLU A 136 -10.61 -0.06 8.02
CA GLU A 136 -9.50 -0.85 7.49
C GLU A 136 -8.87 -0.16 6.28
N ILE A 137 -7.66 -0.56 5.93
CA ILE A 137 -6.97 -0.15 4.69
C ILE A 137 -6.96 -1.36 3.75
N ASP A 138 -7.69 -1.27 2.63
CA ASP A 138 -7.74 -2.35 1.67
C ASP A 138 -6.57 -2.30 0.68
N LEU A 139 -6.08 -1.08 0.38
CA LEU A 139 -4.95 -0.88 -0.53
C LEU A 139 -4.05 0.27 -0.09
N ASP A 140 -2.73 0.04 -0.10
CA ASP A 140 -1.67 1.06 -0.08
C ASP A 140 -0.89 0.98 -1.41
N PRO A 141 -1.18 1.85 -2.40
CA PRO A 141 -0.57 1.73 -3.72
C PRO A 141 0.86 2.26 -3.81
N ALA A 142 1.40 2.84 -2.75
CA ALA A 142 2.71 3.49 -2.73
C ALA A 142 3.56 3.07 -1.53
N SER A 143 3.74 1.77 -1.35
CA SER A 143 4.30 1.17 -0.14
C SER A 143 5.48 0.24 -0.41
N ASP A 144 5.99 -0.36 0.66
CA ASP A 144 6.97 -1.43 0.65
C ASP A 144 6.78 -2.37 1.87
N ASP A 145 7.59 -3.44 1.93
CA ASP A 145 7.51 -4.44 3.00
C ASP A 145 7.81 -3.86 4.40
N ILE A 146 8.56 -2.76 4.47
CA ILE A 146 8.89 -2.09 5.73
C ILE A 146 7.69 -1.27 6.20
N GLY A 147 7.14 -0.40 5.36
CA GLY A 147 5.96 0.40 5.67
C GLY A 147 4.76 -0.44 6.07
N GLN A 148 4.62 -1.62 5.45
CA GLN A 148 3.53 -2.55 5.76
C GLN A 148 3.65 -3.25 7.13
N GLN A 149 4.73 -3.07 7.86
CA GLN A 149 4.82 -3.58 9.24
C GLN A 149 3.84 -2.88 10.19
N TRP A 150 3.42 -1.64 9.88
CA TRP A 150 2.44 -0.88 10.67
C TRP A 150 1.26 -0.33 9.86
N VAL A 151 1.40 -0.11 8.53
CA VAL A 151 0.26 0.25 7.69
C VAL A 151 -0.73 -0.91 7.60
N GLU A 152 -0.24 -2.14 7.52
CA GLU A 152 -1.05 -3.37 7.53
C GLU A 152 -2.22 -3.33 6.55
N ALA A 153 -2.02 -2.73 5.37
CA ALA A 153 -3.00 -2.77 4.31
C ALA A 153 -3.19 -4.21 3.80
N LYS A 154 -4.42 -4.57 3.44
CA LYS A 154 -4.69 -5.92 2.90
C LYS A 154 -3.91 -6.19 1.63
N ASN A 155 -3.75 -5.16 0.80
CA ASN A 155 -2.97 -5.19 -0.42
C ASN A 155 -2.07 -3.95 -0.49
N TYR A 156 -0.93 -4.08 -1.14
CA TYR A 156 -0.05 -2.95 -1.39
C TYR A 156 0.80 -3.14 -2.63
N TYR A 157 1.21 -2.05 -3.24
CA TYR A 157 2.12 -2.05 -4.38
C TYR A 157 3.46 -1.47 -3.99
N THR A 158 4.51 -2.23 -4.29
CA THR A 158 5.90 -1.79 -4.08
C THR A 158 6.38 -0.95 -5.27
N PRO A 159 7.51 -0.21 -5.13
CA PRO A 159 8.12 0.47 -6.28
C PRO A 159 8.42 -0.44 -7.47
N ALA A 160 8.68 -1.73 -7.23
CA ALA A 160 8.92 -2.71 -8.27
C ALA A 160 7.66 -3.07 -9.07
N LEU A 161 6.50 -3.04 -8.41
CA LEU A 161 5.20 -3.28 -9.03
C LEU A 161 4.66 -2.03 -9.75
N ASP A 162 5.15 -0.83 -9.40
CA ASP A 162 4.65 0.45 -9.94
C ASP A 162 3.15 0.65 -9.72
N GLY A 163 2.75 1.08 -8.53
CA GLY A 163 1.34 1.27 -8.16
C GLY A 163 0.55 2.19 -9.09
N LEU A 164 1.20 3.04 -9.89
CA LEU A 164 0.52 3.82 -10.91
C LEU A 164 0.04 2.98 -12.09
N SER A 165 0.61 1.81 -12.33
CA SER A 165 0.26 0.92 -13.45
C SER A 165 -0.82 -0.11 -13.10
N HIS A 166 -1.22 -0.20 -11.83
CA HIS A 166 -2.21 -1.16 -11.35
C HIS A 166 -3.55 -0.50 -10.99
N PRO A 167 -4.69 -1.23 -11.04
CA PRO A 167 -5.99 -0.71 -10.58
C PRO A 167 -5.98 -0.47 -9.07
N TRP A 168 -6.69 0.57 -8.62
CA TRP A 168 -6.93 0.82 -7.19
C TRP A 168 -8.39 0.55 -6.87
N PHE A 169 -8.67 0.14 -5.64
CA PHE A 169 -10.00 -0.31 -5.24
C PHE A 169 -10.26 -0.13 -3.75
N SER A 170 -11.53 -0.10 -3.39
CA SER A 170 -12.02 -0.05 -2.01
C SER A 170 -11.45 1.11 -1.19
N ARG A 171 -10.95 0.88 0.02
CA ARG A 171 -10.43 1.90 0.92
C ARG A 171 -8.93 2.05 0.75
N VAL A 172 -8.51 3.21 0.30
CA VAL A 172 -7.12 3.50 -0.07
C VAL A 172 -6.45 4.42 0.94
N TRP A 173 -5.31 4.01 1.46
CA TRP A 173 -4.35 4.90 2.07
C TRP A 173 -3.29 5.28 1.04
N LEU A 174 -3.07 6.57 0.84
CA LEU A 174 -2.07 7.03 -0.13
C LEU A 174 -1.13 8.08 0.48
N HIS A 175 0.15 7.74 0.58
CA HIS A 175 1.24 8.68 0.79
C HIS A 175 2.18 8.61 -0.42
N PRO A 176 2.04 9.48 -1.42
CA PRO A 176 2.85 9.44 -2.64
C PRO A 176 4.34 9.53 -2.33
N PRO A 177 5.21 8.78 -3.05
CA PRO A 177 6.64 8.89 -2.89
C PRO A 177 7.15 10.29 -3.26
N ALA A 178 8.26 10.71 -2.65
CA ALA A 178 8.89 12.03 -2.89
C ALA A 178 9.68 12.06 -4.22
N ASP A 179 9.10 11.55 -5.31
CA ASP A 179 9.70 11.41 -6.64
C ASP A 179 9.32 12.55 -7.62
N GLY A 180 8.60 13.56 -7.13
CA GLY A 180 8.09 14.68 -7.94
C GLY A 180 6.83 14.37 -8.75
N LYS A 181 6.25 13.17 -8.64
CA LYS A 181 5.07 12.74 -9.40
C LYS A 181 3.76 12.83 -8.61
N THR A 182 3.71 13.58 -7.52
CA THR A 182 2.51 13.72 -6.66
C THR A 182 1.25 14.03 -7.48
N ALA A 183 1.35 14.88 -8.50
CA ALA A 183 0.22 15.18 -9.38
C ALA A 183 -0.32 13.94 -10.12
N LYS A 184 0.55 13.01 -10.56
CA LYS A 184 0.13 11.77 -11.24
C LYS A 184 -0.56 10.82 -10.25
N TRP A 185 -0.02 10.67 -9.05
CA TRP A 185 -0.61 9.87 -7.99
C TRP A 185 -2.00 10.39 -7.60
N THR A 186 -2.10 11.71 -7.45
CA THR A 186 -3.35 12.39 -7.11
C THR A 186 -4.39 12.28 -8.24
N SER A 187 -3.97 12.46 -9.50
CA SER A 187 -4.88 12.30 -10.64
C SER A 187 -5.45 10.89 -10.68
N LYS A 188 -4.56 9.87 -10.55
CA LYS A 188 -5.02 8.48 -10.52
C LYS A 188 -5.98 8.20 -9.38
N LEU A 189 -5.70 8.71 -8.16
CA LEU A 189 -6.64 8.56 -7.04
C LEU A 189 -8.02 9.12 -7.38
N LEU A 190 -8.07 10.31 -7.98
CA LEU A 190 -9.33 10.95 -8.39
C LEU A 190 -10.06 10.13 -9.46
N ASP A 191 -9.34 9.65 -10.49
CA ASP A 191 -9.91 8.84 -11.56
C ASP A 191 -10.50 7.51 -11.02
N GLU A 192 -9.80 6.86 -10.08
CA GLU A 192 -10.26 5.63 -9.43
C GLU A 192 -11.46 5.88 -8.49
N TYR A 193 -11.47 7.02 -7.80
CA TYR A 193 -12.59 7.44 -6.95
C TYR A 193 -13.81 7.84 -7.77
N GLU A 194 -13.65 8.66 -8.81
CA GLU A 194 -14.72 9.08 -9.71
C GLU A 194 -15.35 7.88 -10.47
N SER A 195 -14.57 6.83 -10.76
CA SER A 195 -15.06 5.59 -11.35
C SER A 195 -15.79 4.66 -10.37
N GLY A 196 -15.78 4.95 -9.08
CA GLY A 196 -16.38 4.14 -8.02
C GLY A 196 -15.56 2.90 -7.63
N ARG A 197 -14.37 2.66 -8.21
CA ARG A 197 -13.48 1.56 -7.79
C ARG A 197 -12.87 1.82 -6.42
N VAL A 198 -12.42 3.03 -6.17
CA VAL A 198 -12.05 3.49 -4.83
C VAL A 198 -13.31 4.07 -4.20
N THR A 199 -13.73 3.52 -3.08
CA THR A 199 -14.93 3.95 -2.35
C THR A 199 -14.62 4.97 -1.27
N GLU A 200 -13.40 4.91 -0.73
CA GLU A 200 -12.93 5.78 0.34
C GLU A 200 -11.42 5.93 0.27
N ALA A 201 -10.89 7.11 0.57
CA ALA A 201 -9.44 7.30 0.62
C ALA A 201 -9.01 8.36 1.63
N VAL A 202 -7.84 8.13 2.24
CA VAL A 202 -7.07 9.16 2.94
C VAL A 202 -5.75 9.37 2.20
N LEU A 203 -5.49 10.63 1.83
CA LEU A 203 -4.31 11.06 1.09
C LEU A 203 -3.46 12.00 1.93
N LEU A 204 -2.21 11.64 2.19
CA LEU A 204 -1.22 12.48 2.86
C LEU A 204 -0.28 13.10 1.83
N VAL A 205 -0.21 14.43 1.78
CA VAL A 205 0.65 15.16 0.84
C VAL A 205 1.27 16.39 1.49
N ARG A 206 2.30 16.94 0.84
CA ARG A 206 2.77 18.28 1.11
C ARG A 206 1.79 19.30 0.53
N PRO A 207 1.40 20.36 1.27
CA PRO A 207 0.60 21.45 0.74
C PRO A 207 1.26 22.05 -0.51
N SER A 208 0.46 22.25 -1.55
CA SER A 208 0.90 22.83 -2.84
C SER A 208 -0.19 23.74 -3.39
N ALA A 209 -0.49 24.82 -2.64
CA ALA A 209 -1.63 25.71 -2.92
C ALA A 209 -1.64 26.28 -4.34
N GLY A 210 -0.47 26.47 -4.97
CA GLY A 210 -0.36 26.95 -6.37
C GLY A 210 -0.60 25.89 -7.43
N SER A 211 -0.77 24.60 -7.08
CA SER A 211 -0.94 23.55 -8.06
C SER A 211 -2.42 23.25 -8.35
N LYS A 212 -2.73 22.95 -9.63
CA LYS A 212 -4.11 22.65 -10.07
C LYS A 212 -4.70 21.44 -9.33
N TRP A 213 -3.90 20.38 -9.11
CA TRP A 213 -4.36 19.17 -8.43
C TRP A 213 -4.74 19.44 -6.97
N PHE A 214 -3.95 20.28 -6.26
CA PHE A 214 -4.23 20.63 -4.87
C PHE A 214 -5.49 21.48 -4.76
N GLN A 215 -5.64 22.47 -5.66
CA GLN A 215 -6.86 23.28 -5.76
C GLN A 215 -8.11 22.46 -6.07
N LYS A 216 -8.03 21.43 -6.96
CA LYS A 216 -9.14 20.52 -7.22
C LYS A 216 -9.54 19.76 -5.95
N LEU A 217 -8.57 19.21 -5.22
CA LEU A 217 -8.83 18.48 -3.97
C LEU A 217 -9.50 19.35 -2.90
N THR A 218 -8.97 20.55 -2.66
CA THR A 218 -9.52 21.46 -1.61
C THR A 218 -10.94 21.93 -1.90
N ARG A 219 -11.34 21.96 -3.19
CA ARG A 219 -12.72 22.32 -3.59
C ARG A 219 -13.70 21.16 -3.45
N LEU A 220 -13.23 19.92 -3.51
CA LEU A 220 -14.09 18.74 -3.59
C LEU A 220 -14.15 17.94 -2.30
N PHE A 221 -13.10 17.98 -1.47
CA PHE A 221 -12.90 17.05 -0.37
C PHE A 221 -12.50 17.75 0.92
N SER A 222 -12.80 17.09 2.04
CA SER A 222 -12.36 17.55 3.36
C SER A 222 -10.84 17.45 3.46
N VAL A 223 -10.23 18.43 4.13
CA VAL A 223 -8.79 18.48 4.35
C VAL A 223 -8.48 18.87 5.79
N CYS A 224 -7.53 18.18 6.39
CA CYS A 224 -6.92 18.53 7.66
C CYS A 224 -5.53 19.11 7.43
N PHE A 225 -5.23 20.22 8.08
CA PHE A 225 -3.89 20.77 8.21
C PHE A 225 -3.43 20.57 9.65
N PRO A 226 -2.54 19.59 9.91
CA PRO A 226 -2.05 19.34 11.27
C PRO A 226 -1.38 20.56 11.88
N ASP A 227 -1.66 20.81 13.17
CA ASP A 227 -1.07 21.92 13.94
C ASP A 227 0.44 21.73 14.12
N GLN A 228 0.87 20.48 14.14
CA GLN A 228 2.28 20.12 14.23
C GLN A 228 2.74 19.37 12.97
N ARG A 229 4.02 19.54 12.64
CA ARG A 229 4.64 18.78 11.55
C ARG A 229 4.76 17.32 11.93
N LEU A 230 4.40 16.42 11.02
CA LEU A 230 4.52 14.99 11.25
C LEU A 230 5.99 14.58 11.37
N LYS A 231 6.28 13.72 12.33
CA LYS A 231 7.60 13.12 12.53
C LYS A 231 7.65 11.81 11.77
N PHE A 232 8.26 11.83 10.59
CA PHE A 232 8.47 10.64 9.80
C PHE A 232 9.62 9.81 10.36
N PHE A 233 9.66 8.53 9.99
CA PHE A 233 10.69 7.57 10.40
C PHE A 233 11.46 7.08 9.18
N ASP A 234 12.70 6.62 9.39
CA ASP A 234 13.47 5.89 8.39
C ASP A 234 13.20 4.37 8.43
N GLU A 235 13.93 3.64 7.61
CA GLU A 235 13.83 2.16 7.51
C GLU A 235 14.17 1.44 8.83
N GLN A 236 14.90 2.07 9.74
CA GLN A 236 15.29 1.55 11.06
C GLN A 236 14.30 1.98 12.15
N GLY A 237 13.24 2.71 11.82
CA GLY A 237 12.29 3.25 12.80
C GLY A 237 12.84 4.43 13.59
N ILE A 238 13.91 5.08 13.12
CA ILE A 238 14.50 6.25 13.77
C ILE A 238 13.75 7.49 13.32
N PRO A 239 13.24 8.33 14.26
CA PRO A 239 12.58 9.58 13.92
C PRO A 239 13.51 10.50 13.12
N GLN A 240 13.04 10.98 12.00
CA GLN A 240 13.79 11.89 11.16
C GLN A 240 13.51 13.35 11.54
N PRO A 241 14.45 14.28 11.25
CA PRO A 241 14.23 15.69 11.48
C PRO A 241 12.92 16.16 10.85
N GLN A 242 12.21 17.03 11.56
CA GLN A 242 10.93 17.55 11.07
C GLN A 242 11.07 18.14 9.66
N PRO A 243 10.17 17.79 8.74
CA PRO A 243 10.21 18.35 7.39
C PRO A 243 10.07 19.86 7.42
N LYS A 244 10.71 20.55 6.49
CA LYS A 244 10.64 22.00 6.36
C LYS A 244 9.23 22.52 6.06
N HIS A 245 8.37 21.67 5.53
CA HIS A 245 6.99 21.98 5.12
C HIS A 245 5.98 21.20 5.96
N GLY A 246 4.80 21.78 6.15
CA GLY A 246 3.68 21.08 6.75
C GLY A 246 3.10 19.97 5.87
N ASN A 247 2.05 19.34 6.36
CA ASN A 247 1.31 18.30 5.67
C ASN A 247 -0.15 18.73 5.45
N ALA A 248 -0.79 18.20 4.43
CA ALA A 248 -2.22 18.25 4.21
C ALA A 248 -2.74 16.82 4.08
N ILE A 249 -3.82 16.52 4.78
CA ILE A 249 -4.45 15.20 4.80
C ILE A 249 -5.84 15.36 4.21
N PHE A 250 -6.07 14.80 3.03
CA PHE A 250 -7.36 14.82 2.37
C PHE A 250 -8.13 13.55 2.64
N TYR A 251 -9.44 13.70 2.75
CA TYR A 251 -10.38 12.60 2.86
C TYR A 251 -11.35 12.60 1.69
N LEU A 252 -11.40 11.50 0.97
CA LEU A 252 -12.33 11.22 -0.11
C LEU A 252 -13.29 10.13 0.37
N GLY A 253 -14.55 10.44 0.59
CA GLY A 253 -15.54 9.47 1.08
C GLY A 253 -16.76 10.17 1.67
N GLN A 254 -17.70 9.36 2.17
CA GLN A 254 -18.97 9.83 2.72
C GLN A 254 -18.88 10.14 4.23
N ASN A 255 -17.88 9.61 4.95
CA ASN A 255 -17.72 9.77 6.39
C ASN A 255 -16.96 11.05 6.77
N PHE A 256 -17.24 12.16 6.09
CA PHE A 256 -16.53 13.43 6.34
C PHE A 256 -16.73 13.98 7.77
N GLN A 257 -17.84 13.65 8.43
CA GLN A 257 -18.07 13.99 9.83
C GLN A 257 -17.10 13.23 10.75
N GLN A 258 -16.97 11.90 10.54
CA GLN A 258 -15.99 11.08 11.27
C GLN A 258 -14.57 11.57 11.03
N PHE A 259 -14.23 11.91 9.77
CA PHE A 259 -12.94 12.51 9.45
C PHE A 259 -12.72 13.81 10.22
N GLY A 260 -13.73 14.70 10.26
CA GLY A 260 -13.66 15.94 11.01
C GLY A 260 -13.44 15.73 12.51
N GLN A 261 -14.14 14.76 13.13
CA GLN A 261 -13.98 14.42 14.54
C GLN A 261 -12.60 13.84 14.85
N VAL A 262 -12.13 12.90 14.04
CA VAL A 262 -10.86 12.20 14.26
C VAL A 262 -9.67 13.14 13.98
N PHE A 263 -9.64 13.74 12.81
CA PHE A 263 -8.51 14.58 12.40
C PHE A 263 -8.53 16.00 13.00
N GLY A 264 -9.69 16.47 13.47
CA GLY A 264 -9.81 17.69 14.26
C GLY A 264 -9.07 17.65 15.59
N THR A 265 -8.69 16.46 16.06
CA THR A 265 -7.86 16.31 17.29
C THR A 265 -6.39 16.68 17.06
N ILE A 266 -5.94 16.76 15.82
CA ILE A 266 -4.54 17.00 15.46
C ILE A 266 -4.32 18.24 14.59
N GLY A 267 -5.39 18.93 14.18
CA GLY A 267 -5.27 20.13 13.35
C GLY A 267 -6.59 20.70 12.87
N SER A 268 -6.48 21.76 12.08
CA SER A 268 -7.64 22.45 11.51
C SER A 268 -8.22 21.65 10.35
N VAL A 269 -9.52 21.34 10.42
CA VAL A 269 -10.24 20.65 9.34
C VAL A 269 -11.13 21.64 8.59
N SER A 270 -11.04 21.60 7.26
CA SER A 270 -11.93 22.32 6.35
C SER A 270 -12.66 21.35 5.44
N SER A 271 -13.96 21.56 5.26
CA SER A 271 -14.79 20.76 4.36
C SER A 271 -15.47 21.65 3.33
N PRO A 272 -15.67 21.17 2.09
CA PRO A 272 -16.43 21.92 1.08
C PRO A 272 -17.85 22.24 1.55
N VAL A 273 -18.36 23.40 1.17
CA VAL A 273 -19.69 23.87 1.59
C VAL A 273 -20.82 22.87 1.24
N LYS A 274 -20.68 22.12 0.14
CA LYS A 274 -21.63 21.07 -0.24
C LYS A 274 -21.76 19.93 0.78
N ASN A 275 -20.74 19.72 1.62
CA ASN A 275 -20.74 18.67 2.66
C ASN A 275 -21.26 19.20 4.01
N GLN A 276 -21.58 20.50 4.11
CA GLN A 276 -22.06 21.13 5.35
C GLN A 276 -23.60 21.21 5.43
N LEU A 277 -24.31 20.82 4.36
CA LEU A 277 -25.77 20.95 4.23
C LEU A 277 -26.53 19.62 4.38
N VAL A 278 -25.92 18.61 4.99
CA VAL A 278 -26.59 17.32 5.26
C VAL A 278 -26.72 17.10 6.76
#